data_c172e4b5404649e6f44408b2d647a701
#
_entry.id   c172e4b5404649e6f44408b2d647a701
#
_cell.length_a   1.000
_cell.length_b   1.000
_cell.length_c   1.000
_cell.angle_alpha   90.00
_cell.angle_beta   90.00
_cell.angle_gamma   90.00
#
_symmetry.space_group_name_H-M   'P 1'
#
loop_
_entity.id
_entity.type
_entity.pdbx_description
1 polymer ?
#
loop_
_entity_poly.entity_id
_entity_poly.type
_entity_poly.pdbx_seq_one_letter_code
_entity_poly.pdbx_strand_id
1 'polypeptide(L)'
;VVSAYEALVKVGQDAKIPLVASDTDSVKRGAIAALGINYRDLGEQTGRMVVRILKGEKPGEIKSETSSKLELFVNPGAAEKQGVKLSDALIKSAAQVVQ
;
A
#
# COMPACT_ATOMS: atom_id res chain seq x y z
N VAL A 1 12.08 9.31 -3.29
CA VAL A 1 12.00 7.85 -3.06
C VAL A 1 11.24 7.17 -4.19
N VAL A 2 10.04 7.67 -4.53
CA VAL A 2 9.20 7.04 -5.57
C VAL A 2 9.92 7.02 -6.92
N SER A 3 10.59 8.09 -7.30
CA SER A 3 11.30 8.18 -8.59
C SER A 3 12.55 7.31 -8.66
N ALA A 4 13.12 6.92 -7.52
CA ALA A 4 14.32 6.07 -7.45
C ALA A 4 13.99 4.64 -6.99
N TYR A 5 12.73 4.25 -7.07
CA TYR A 5 12.23 3.01 -6.49
C TYR A 5 12.88 1.78 -7.14
N GLU A 6 13.05 1.79 -8.46
CA GLU A 6 13.68 0.69 -9.18
C GLU A 6 15.12 0.45 -8.71
N ALA A 7 15.84 1.51 -8.35
CA ALA A 7 17.20 1.37 -7.79
C ALA A 7 17.17 0.66 -6.44
N LEU A 8 16.19 0.98 -5.58
CA LEU A 8 16.00 0.30 -4.30
C LEU A 8 15.69 -1.19 -4.50
N VAL A 9 14.83 -1.51 -5.45
CA VAL A 9 14.47 -2.90 -5.77
C VAL A 9 15.71 -3.68 -6.21
N LYS A 10 16.53 -3.09 -7.07
CA LYS A 10 17.77 -3.73 -7.54
C LYS A 10 18.72 -4.02 -6.39
N VAL A 11 18.91 -3.08 -5.49
CA VAL A 11 19.76 -3.27 -4.31
C VAL A 11 19.22 -4.40 -3.44
N GLY A 12 17.91 -4.44 -3.20
CA GLY A 12 17.28 -5.51 -2.44
C GLY A 12 17.45 -6.88 -3.07
N GLN A 13 17.32 -6.96 -4.40
CA GLN A 13 17.52 -8.21 -5.14
C GLN A 13 18.98 -8.67 -5.08
N ASP A 14 19.92 -7.77 -5.31
CA ASP A 14 21.35 -8.08 -5.33
C ASP A 14 21.86 -8.50 -3.95
N ALA A 15 21.36 -7.86 -2.89
CA ALA A 15 21.76 -8.14 -1.51
C ALA A 15 20.94 -9.24 -0.84
N LYS A 16 19.88 -9.74 -1.51
CA LYS A 16 18.93 -10.70 -0.93
C LYS A 16 18.27 -10.18 0.33
N ILE A 17 17.91 -8.91 0.32
CA ILE A 17 17.20 -8.24 1.41
C ILE A 17 15.77 -7.97 0.98
N PRO A 18 14.75 -8.42 1.75
CA PRO A 18 13.36 -8.18 1.38
C PRO A 18 12.99 -6.70 1.50
N LEU A 19 12.26 -6.19 0.51
CA LEU A 19 11.80 -4.82 0.46
C LEU A 19 10.28 -4.78 0.65
N VAL A 20 9.86 -4.25 1.79
CA VAL A 20 8.44 -4.05 2.12
C VAL A 20 8.14 -2.55 1.97
N ALA A 21 7.03 -2.24 1.32
CA ALA A 21 6.64 -0.86 1.05
C ALA A 21 5.35 -0.49 1.80
N SER A 22 5.06 0.80 1.83
CA SER A 22 3.83 1.33 2.40
C SER A 22 2.83 1.81 1.34
N ASP A 23 3.17 1.65 0.07
CA ASP A 23 2.36 2.03 -1.08
C ASP A 23 2.10 0.79 -1.93
N THR A 24 0.83 0.49 -2.19
CA THR A 24 0.45 -0.72 -2.92
C THR A 24 0.95 -0.74 -4.36
N ASP A 25 1.10 0.43 -5.01
CA ASP A 25 1.65 0.50 -6.37
C ASP A 25 3.11 0.03 -6.41
N SER A 26 3.84 0.19 -5.32
CA SER A 26 5.25 -0.23 -5.23
C SER A 26 5.42 -1.74 -5.37
N VAL A 27 4.38 -2.53 -5.05
CA VAL A 27 4.42 -3.99 -5.16
C VAL A 27 4.56 -4.41 -6.63
N LYS A 28 3.88 -3.70 -7.54
CA LYS A 28 4.01 -3.94 -8.98
C LYS A 28 5.40 -3.60 -9.51
N ARG A 29 6.10 -2.71 -8.81
CA ARG A 29 7.44 -2.23 -9.17
C ARG A 29 8.55 -3.06 -8.53
N GLY A 30 8.21 -4.05 -7.70
CA GLY A 30 9.20 -4.98 -7.18
C GLY A 30 9.31 -5.12 -5.67
N ALA A 31 8.48 -4.44 -4.88
CA ALA A 31 8.39 -4.73 -3.46
C ALA A 31 7.73 -6.10 -3.26
N ILE A 32 8.11 -6.80 -2.20
CA ILE A 32 7.54 -8.14 -1.93
C ILE A 32 6.13 -8.04 -1.37
N ALA A 33 5.86 -6.98 -0.63
CA ALA A 33 4.56 -6.75 0.00
C ALA A 33 4.41 -5.28 0.34
N ALA A 34 3.16 -4.83 0.45
CA ALA A 34 2.84 -3.51 0.97
C ALA A 34 1.48 -3.55 1.66
N LEU A 35 1.38 -2.83 2.76
CA LEU A 35 0.10 -2.56 3.40
C LEU A 35 -0.16 -1.07 3.22
N GLY A 36 -1.13 -0.75 2.38
CA GLY A 36 -1.37 0.64 2.00
C GLY A 36 -2.83 0.97 1.86
N ILE A 37 -3.10 2.23 1.57
CA ILE A 37 -4.46 2.75 1.43
C ILE A 37 -4.98 2.49 0.01
N ASN A 38 -6.29 2.28 -0.08
CA ASN A 38 -7.00 2.33 -1.34
C ASN A 38 -7.43 3.78 -1.57
N TYR A 39 -6.86 4.43 -2.59
CA TYR A 39 -7.13 5.85 -2.85
C TYR A 39 -8.58 6.14 -3.18
N ARG A 40 -9.29 5.19 -3.79
CA ARG A 40 -10.72 5.36 -4.05
C ARG A 40 -11.51 5.42 -2.75
N ASP A 41 -11.24 4.51 -1.82
CA ASP A 41 -11.90 4.50 -0.51
C ASP A 41 -11.57 5.77 0.27
N LEU A 42 -10.31 6.21 0.20
CA LEU A 42 -9.90 7.47 0.82
C LEU A 42 -10.64 8.66 0.22
N GLY A 43 -10.80 8.68 -1.11
CA GLY A 43 -11.55 9.72 -1.80
C GLY A 43 -13.02 9.75 -1.39
N GLU A 44 -13.65 8.59 -1.25
CA GLU A 44 -15.03 8.48 -0.79
C GLU A 44 -15.17 8.99 0.66
N GLN A 45 -14.23 8.61 1.54
CA GLN A 45 -14.20 9.08 2.92
C GLN A 45 -14.06 10.61 2.97
N THR A 46 -13.15 11.17 2.19
CA THR A 46 -12.93 12.62 2.08
C THR A 46 -14.18 13.31 1.55
N GLY A 47 -14.83 12.72 0.54
CA GLY A 47 -16.07 13.24 -0.02
C GLY A 47 -17.19 13.34 1.01
N ARG A 48 -17.30 12.35 1.90
CA ARG A 48 -18.27 12.41 2.99
C ARG A 48 -18.01 13.58 3.95
N MET A 49 -16.73 13.86 4.22
CA MET A 49 -16.35 15.03 5.06
C MET A 49 -16.70 16.34 4.35
N VAL A 50 -16.48 16.43 3.04
CA VAL A 50 -16.85 17.61 2.23
C VAL A 50 -18.35 17.84 2.29
N VAL A 51 -19.15 16.78 2.17
CA VAL A 51 -20.63 16.88 2.25
C VAL A 51 -21.06 17.45 3.61
N ARG A 52 -20.42 17.05 4.69
CA ARG A 52 -20.70 17.59 6.03
C ARG A 52 -20.47 19.09 6.09
N ILE A 53 -19.38 19.57 5.49
CA ILE A 53 -19.06 21.00 5.42
C ILE A 53 -20.11 21.73 4.58
N LEU A 54 -20.50 21.18 3.44
CA LEU A 54 -21.53 21.77 2.57
C LEU A 54 -22.89 21.85 3.25
N LYS A 55 -23.17 20.96 4.20
CA LYS A 55 -24.41 20.98 4.98
C LYS A 55 -24.35 21.94 6.17
N GLY A 56 -23.25 22.65 6.37
CA GLY A 56 -23.13 23.69 7.37
C GLY A 56 -22.24 23.35 8.57
N GLU A 57 -21.65 22.15 8.61
CA GLU A 57 -20.73 21.79 9.68
C GLU A 57 -19.42 22.56 9.52
N LYS A 58 -18.90 23.12 10.60
CA LYS A 58 -17.67 23.92 10.52
C LYS A 58 -16.44 23.01 10.40
N PRO A 59 -15.53 23.27 9.44
CA PRO A 59 -14.34 22.43 9.28
C PRO A 59 -13.50 22.26 10.55
N GLY A 60 -13.37 23.30 11.36
CA GLY A 60 -12.62 23.24 12.61
C GLY A 60 -13.24 22.37 13.69
N GLU A 61 -14.50 22.01 13.56
CA GLU A 61 -15.22 21.13 14.47
C GLU A 61 -15.21 19.68 14.03
N ILE A 62 -14.80 19.41 12.79
CA ILE A 62 -14.69 18.05 12.26
C ILE A 62 -13.36 17.46 12.72
N LYS A 63 -13.42 16.32 13.38
CA LYS A 63 -12.21 15.60 13.81
C LYS A 63 -11.44 15.10 12.59
N SER A 64 -10.13 15.15 12.69
CA SER A 64 -9.27 14.52 11.70
C SER A 64 -9.50 13.01 11.67
N GLU A 65 -9.48 12.43 10.48
CA GLU A 65 -9.71 11.00 10.28
C GLU A 65 -8.50 10.37 9.61
N THR A 66 -8.24 9.11 9.94
CA THR A 66 -7.27 8.30 9.22
C THR A 66 -8.02 7.42 8.23
N SER A 67 -7.31 6.85 7.26
CA SER A 67 -7.91 5.91 6.31
C SER A 67 -8.53 4.73 7.07
N SER A 68 -9.80 4.42 6.77
CA SER A 68 -10.55 3.39 7.48
C SER A 68 -10.18 1.97 7.05
N LYS A 69 -9.55 1.81 5.89
CA LYS A 69 -9.20 0.51 5.32
C LYS A 69 -7.77 0.52 4.82
N LEU A 70 -7.04 -0.56 5.13
CA LEU A 70 -5.75 -0.85 4.55
C LEU A 70 -5.86 -2.14 3.75
N GLU A 71 -5.15 -2.19 2.63
CA GLU A 71 -5.12 -3.36 1.76
C GLU A 71 -3.71 -3.93 1.70
N LEU A 72 -3.60 -5.24 1.79
CA LEU A 72 -2.34 -5.96 1.66
C LEU A 72 -2.18 -6.41 0.21
N PHE A 73 -1.08 -5.99 -0.42
CA PHE A 73 -0.65 -6.47 -1.72
C PHE A 73 0.63 -7.26 -1.55
N VAL A 74 0.75 -8.36 -2.27
CA VAL A 74 1.95 -9.21 -2.23
C VAL A 74 2.43 -9.54 -3.63
N ASN A 75 3.74 -9.78 -3.76
CA ASN A 75 4.36 -10.16 -5.01
C ASN A 75 5.32 -11.33 -4.75
N PRO A 76 4.83 -12.57 -4.90
CA PRO A 76 5.66 -13.75 -4.65
C PRO A 76 6.90 -13.84 -5.53
N GLY A 77 6.80 -13.39 -6.80
CA GLY A 77 7.95 -13.39 -7.71
C GLY A 77 9.06 -12.46 -7.25
N ALA A 78 8.69 -11.28 -6.75
CA ALA A 78 9.67 -10.34 -6.18
C ALA A 78 10.29 -10.91 -4.90
N ALA A 79 9.50 -11.57 -4.08
CA ALA A 79 9.99 -12.20 -2.84
C ALA A 79 11.05 -13.26 -3.16
N GLU A 80 10.81 -14.09 -4.18
CA GLU A 80 11.76 -15.10 -4.62
C GLU A 80 13.08 -14.46 -5.06
N LYS A 81 13.03 -13.39 -5.84
CA LYS A 81 14.22 -12.67 -6.29
C LYS A 81 14.99 -12.04 -5.12
N GLN A 82 14.31 -11.69 -4.06
CA GLN A 82 14.91 -11.09 -2.86
C GLN A 82 15.26 -12.12 -1.78
N GLY A 83 15.15 -13.40 -2.11
CA GLY A 83 15.58 -14.47 -1.22
C GLY A 83 14.60 -14.83 -0.12
N VAL A 84 13.34 -14.46 -0.25
CA VAL A 84 12.30 -14.69 0.76
C VAL A 84 11.15 -15.47 0.13
N LYS A 85 10.56 -16.39 0.89
CA LYS A 85 9.35 -17.08 0.48
C LYS A 85 8.20 -16.59 1.35
N LEU A 86 7.15 -16.06 0.70
CA LEU A 86 5.94 -15.65 1.39
C LEU A 86 5.12 -16.89 1.79
N SER A 87 4.56 -16.86 3.00
CA SER A 87 3.71 -17.96 3.45
C SER A 87 2.40 -18.00 2.67
N ASP A 88 1.84 -19.19 2.49
CA ASP A 88 0.55 -19.36 1.83
C ASP A 88 -0.57 -18.60 2.56
N ALA A 89 -0.52 -18.58 3.89
CA ALA A 89 -1.48 -17.85 4.70
C ALA A 89 -1.44 -16.34 4.40
N LEU A 90 -0.25 -15.77 4.26
CA LEU A 90 -0.07 -14.37 3.92
C LEU A 90 -0.60 -14.06 2.52
N ILE A 91 -0.28 -14.93 1.54
CA ILE A 91 -0.75 -14.77 0.16
C ILE A 91 -2.27 -14.83 0.11
N LYS A 92 -2.89 -15.76 0.83
CA LYS A 92 -4.35 -15.90 0.87
C LYS A 92 -5.04 -14.72 1.54
N SER A 93 -4.38 -14.05 2.49
CA SER A 93 -4.94 -12.90 3.18
C SER A 93 -4.81 -11.59 2.38
N ALA A 94 -4.03 -11.60 1.30
CA ALA A 94 -3.79 -10.40 0.50
C ALA A 94 -5.03 -9.98 -0.29
N ALA A 95 -5.24 -8.66 -0.39
CA ALA A 95 -6.29 -8.12 -1.26
C ALA A 95 -5.95 -8.33 -2.73
N GLN A 96 -4.67 -8.35 -3.08
CA GLN A 96 -4.20 -8.60 -4.43
C GLN A 96 -2.84 -9.28 -4.41
N VAL A 97 -2.68 -10.27 -5.27
CA VAL A 97 -1.41 -10.95 -5.53
C VAL A 97 -0.91 -10.46 -6.90
N VAL A 98 0.27 -9.85 -6.91
CA VAL A 98 0.91 -9.35 -8.14
C VAL A 98 1.86 -10.44 -8.65
N GLN A 99 1.80 -10.70 -9.94
CA GLN A 99 2.68 -11.70 -10.56
C GLN A 99 3.60 -11.07 -11.57
#